data_147a75f34da479f021c04c7811c467f5
#
_entry.id   147a75f34da479f021c04c7811c467f5
#
_cell.length_a   1.000
_cell.length_b   1.000
_cell.length_c   1.000
_cell.angle_alpha   90.00
_cell.angle_beta   90.00
_cell.angle_gamma   90.00
#
_symmetry.space_group_name_H-M   'P 1'
#
loop_
_entity.id
_entity.type
_entity.pdbx_description
1 polymer ?
#
loop_
_entity_poly.entity_id
_entity_poly.type
_entity_poly.pdbx_seq_one_letter_code
_entity_poly.pdbx_strand_id
1 'polypeptide(L)'
;MSITSDQTVEVLRAAGEATRLRILALLAREELAVLELTRILGQSQPRVSRHLKVLAEAGLVERFPDGAWVFYRLAGAGPTRDLLDTALSLIFPADAALLRDAERLEGVAAERASQAAAYFADNAGQWDEIRSLYVSEAAVEAAILRAAGEGPYRRLVDLGTGTGRMLTLLGPRAKSAVGLDLSRQMLNIARSNVADAGLLACELRHGDILEVGLADGEADLVVAHQVLHYLGEPAAAVAAAARLVAPGGRLLLVDFAPHDLEFLRAEHRHRRLGFFDNEIERWAAAGGLGKVEAITLPPSGPGGLTVKVWVAEHASERIRRVA
;
A
#
# COMPACT_ATOMS: atom_id res chain seq x y z
N MET A 1 -24.44 10.36 -1.88
CA MET A 1 -24.42 11.81 -2.14
C MET A 1 -24.66 12.02 -3.62
N SER A 2 -25.19 13.17 -4.03
CA SER A 2 -25.45 13.52 -5.44
C SER A 2 -24.62 14.76 -5.81
N ILE A 3 -24.30 14.90 -7.10
CA ILE A 3 -23.63 16.09 -7.66
C ILE A 3 -24.66 16.97 -8.38
N THR A 4 -24.34 18.25 -8.54
CA THR A 4 -25.23 19.19 -9.26
C THR A 4 -25.24 18.94 -10.77
N SER A 5 -26.22 19.46 -11.50
CA SER A 5 -26.26 19.39 -12.96
C SER A 5 -25.03 20.02 -13.61
N ASP A 6 -24.55 21.14 -13.09
CA ASP A 6 -23.36 21.81 -13.60
C ASP A 6 -22.11 20.99 -13.40
N GLN A 7 -21.91 20.38 -12.22
CA GLN A 7 -20.80 19.43 -11.95
C GLN A 7 -20.87 18.22 -12.88
N THR A 8 -22.07 17.66 -13.10
CA THR A 8 -22.27 16.55 -14.04
C THR A 8 -21.83 16.93 -15.45
N VAL A 9 -22.20 18.11 -15.93
CA VAL A 9 -21.82 18.64 -17.24
C VAL A 9 -20.28 18.81 -17.33
N GLU A 10 -19.64 19.35 -16.29
CA GLU A 10 -18.19 19.52 -16.25
C GLU A 10 -17.47 18.18 -16.35
N VAL A 11 -17.89 17.18 -15.56
CA VAL A 11 -17.35 15.81 -15.59
C VAL A 11 -17.49 15.18 -16.98
N LEU A 12 -18.68 15.24 -17.58
CA LEU A 12 -18.92 14.69 -18.90
C LEU A 12 -18.12 15.41 -19.99
N ARG A 13 -17.96 16.73 -19.92
CA ARG A 13 -17.10 17.49 -20.84
C ARG A 13 -15.62 17.15 -20.67
N ALA A 14 -15.18 16.98 -19.41
CA ALA A 14 -13.80 16.59 -19.14
C ALA A 14 -13.51 15.19 -19.64
N ALA A 15 -14.40 14.22 -19.46
CA ALA A 15 -14.23 12.85 -19.96
C ALA A 15 -14.45 12.74 -21.48
N GLY A 16 -15.29 13.55 -22.08
CA GLY A 16 -15.80 13.45 -23.45
C GLY A 16 -14.81 13.82 -24.56
N GLU A 17 -13.53 13.41 -24.43
CA GLU A 17 -12.50 13.53 -25.47
C GLU A 17 -11.69 12.23 -25.53
N ALA A 18 -11.38 11.77 -26.74
CA ALA A 18 -10.83 10.43 -26.98
C ALA A 18 -9.56 10.13 -26.16
N THR A 19 -8.60 11.07 -26.09
CA THR A 19 -7.38 10.86 -25.31
C THR A 19 -7.65 10.83 -23.81
N ARG A 20 -8.54 11.69 -23.32
CA ARG A 20 -8.90 11.73 -21.90
C ARG A 20 -9.64 10.48 -21.48
N LEU A 21 -10.53 9.97 -22.31
CA LEU A 21 -11.21 8.69 -22.04
C LEU A 21 -10.22 7.52 -21.97
N ARG A 22 -9.21 7.48 -22.86
CA ARG A 22 -8.13 6.49 -22.83
C ARG A 22 -7.28 6.61 -21.55
N ILE A 23 -6.94 7.84 -21.13
CA ILE A 23 -6.24 8.07 -19.86
C ILE A 23 -7.06 7.53 -18.69
N LEU A 24 -8.35 7.82 -18.63
CA LEU A 24 -9.24 7.35 -17.59
C LEU A 24 -9.36 5.82 -17.57
N ALA A 25 -9.46 5.20 -18.74
CA ALA A 25 -9.49 3.75 -18.86
C ALA A 25 -8.18 3.08 -18.40
N LEU A 26 -7.02 3.70 -18.64
CA LEU A 26 -5.72 3.24 -18.15
C LEU A 26 -5.63 3.39 -16.63
N LEU A 27 -6.00 4.56 -16.10
CA LEU A 27 -5.98 4.84 -14.66
C LEU A 27 -7.05 4.07 -13.87
N ALA A 28 -8.04 3.50 -14.54
CA ALA A 28 -8.98 2.55 -13.94
C ALA A 28 -8.33 1.19 -13.64
N ARG A 29 -7.20 0.87 -14.27
CA ARG A 29 -6.47 -0.38 -14.08
C ARG A 29 -5.36 -0.26 -13.03
N GLU A 30 -4.58 0.83 -13.07
CA GLU A 30 -3.47 1.07 -12.15
C GLU A 30 -3.03 2.54 -12.11
N GLU A 31 -2.24 2.89 -11.10
CA GLU A 31 -1.57 4.19 -11.00
C GLU A 31 -0.44 4.30 -12.03
N LEU A 32 -0.39 5.42 -12.77
CA LEU A 32 0.59 5.61 -13.82
C LEU A 32 1.29 6.97 -13.71
N ALA A 33 2.59 6.97 -13.98
CA ALA A 33 3.36 8.19 -14.13
C ALA A 33 3.07 8.88 -15.46
N VAL A 34 3.26 10.21 -15.50
CA VAL A 34 3.10 11.00 -16.76
C VAL A 34 3.91 10.41 -17.90
N LEU A 35 5.14 9.98 -17.64
CA LEU A 35 6.02 9.42 -18.65
C LEU A 35 5.49 8.08 -19.18
N GLU A 36 4.92 7.26 -18.32
CA GLU A 36 4.31 5.98 -18.71
C GLU A 36 3.06 6.21 -19.56
N LEU A 37 2.17 7.12 -19.12
CA LEU A 37 1.03 7.53 -19.92
C LEU A 37 1.45 8.08 -21.30
N THR A 38 2.54 8.84 -21.37
CA THR A 38 3.10 9.37 -22.61
C THR A 38 3.52 8.24 -23.57
N ARG A 39 4.20 7.22 -23.04
CA ARG A 39 4.63 6.03 -23.80
C ARG A 39 3.44 5.19 -24.28
N ILE A 40 2.51 4.88 -23.37
CA ILE A 40 1.32 4.07 -23.67
C ILE A 40 0.46 4.74 -24.75
N LEU A 41 0.18 6.02 -24.60
CA LEU A 41 -0.67 6.77 -25.52
C LEU A 41 0.02 7.10 -26.87
N GLY A 42 1.36 7.03 -26.92
CA GLY A 42 2.15 7.45 -28.08
C GLY A 42 2.03 8.94 -28.36
N GLN A 43 1.91 9.78 -27.32
CA GLN A 43 1.73 11.22 -27.42
C GLN A 43 2.87 11.97 -26.70
N SER A 44 3.07 13.25 -27.02
CA SER A 44 4.07 14.07 -26.34
C SER A 44 3.66 14.38 -24.89
N GLN A 45 4.63 14.46 -23.99
CA GLN A 45 4.41 14.77 -22.58
C GLN A 45 3.61 16.09 -22.35
N PRO A 46 3.88 17.21 -23.07
CA PRO A 46 3.09 18.41 -22.89
C PRO A 46 1.59 18.23 -23.23
N ARG A 47 1.30 17.37 -24.22
CA ARG A 47 -0.11 17.07 -24.60
C ARG A 47 -0.79 16.21 -23.53
N VAL A 48 -0.14 15.15 -23.06
CA VAL A 48 -0.66 14.31 -21.98
C VAL A 48 -0.86 15.13 -20.71
N SER A 49 0.13 15.95 -20.33
CA SER A 49 0.03 16.82 -19.15
C SER A 49 -1.15 17.80 -19.22
N ARG A 50 -1.47 18.32 -20.43
CA ARG A 50 -2.65 19.20 -20.61
C ARG A 50 -3.95 18.44 -20.40
N HIS A 51 -4.07 17.22 -20.92
CA HIS A 51 -5.23 16.37 -20.70
C HIS A 51 -5.41 16.02 -19.22
N LEU A 52 -4.31 15.62 -18.55
CA LEU A 52 -4.31 15.33 -17.11
C LEU A 52 -4.71 16.53 -16.25
N LYS A 53 -4.28 17.75 -16.64
CA LYS A 53 -4.69 18.98 -15.96
C LYS A 53 -6.21 19.16 -16.02
N VAL A 54 -6.81 19.02 -17.21
CA VAL A 54 -8.27 19.13 -17.38
C VAL A 54 -9.02 18.08 -16.54
N LEU A 55 -8.52 16.84 -16.52
CA LEU A 55 -9.13 15.77 -15.72
C LEU A 55 -9.01 16.02 -14.22
N ALA A 56 -7.88 16.58 -13.77
CA ALA A 56 -7.66 16.91 -12.36
C ALA A 56 -8.53 18.09 -11.92
N GLU A 57 -8.67 19.13 -12.75
CA GLU A 57 -9.55 20.28 -12.48
C GLU A 57 -11.02 19.86 -12.39
N ALA A 58 -11.44 18.84 -13.15
CA ALA A 58 -12.78 18.26 -13.08
C ALA A 58 -12.94 17.22 -11.94
N GLY A 59 -11.91 16.98 -11.13
CA GLY A 59 -11.97 16.03 -10.03
C GLY A 59 -12.08 14.56 -10.45
N LEU A 60 -11.67 14.21 -11.67
CA LEU A 60 -11.71 12.85 -12.20
C LEU A 60 -10.44 12.06 -11.88
N VAL A 61 -9.30 12.75 -11.74
CA VAL A 61 -8.01 12.16 -11.40
C VAL A 61 -7.34 12.95 -10.29
N GLU A 62 -6.57 12.26 -9.48
CA GLU A 62 -5.70 12.83 -8.47
C GLU A 62 -4.26 12.79 -8.94
N ARG A 63 -3.54 13.87 -8.68
CA ARG A 63 -2.13 14.02 -8.97
C ARG A 63 -1.37 13.94 -7.66
N PHE A 64 -0.36 13.06 -7.59
CA PHE A 64 0.53 13.00 -6.45
C PHE A 64 2.00 12.94 -6.89
N PRO A 65 2.88 13.72 -6.25
CA PRO A 65 4.31 13.66 -6.53
C PRO A 65 4.93 12.45 -5.85
N ASP A 66 5.85 11.78 -6.56
CA ASP A 66 6.70 10.73 -6.03
C ASP A 66 8.15 11.03 -6.46
N GLY A 67 8.81 11.93 -5.75
CA GLY A 67 10.12 12.45 -6.02
C GLY A 67 10.23 13.22 -7.34
N ALA A 68 11.05 12.73 -8.27
CA ALA A 68 11.18 13.31 -9.61
C ALA A 68 10.02 12.92 -10.53
N TRP A 69 9.14 12.02 -10.09
CA TRP A 69 8.01 11.50 -10.86
C TRP A 69 6.70 12.12 -10.38
N VAL A 70 5.75 12.20 -11.29
CA VAL A 70 4.38 12.61 -10.97
C VAL A 70 3.46 11.51 -11.43
N PHE A 71 2.77 10.91 -10.48
CA PHE A 71 1.79 9.85 -10.71
C PHE A 71 0.38 10.42 -10.72
N TYR A 72 -0.50 9.67 -11.38
CA TYR A 72 -1.92 9.93 -11.45
C TYR A 72 -2.71 8.65 -11.16
N ARG A 73 -3.85 8.81 -10.53
CA ARG A 73 -4.86 7.77 -10.29
C ARG A 73 -6.25 8.34 -10.47
N LEU A 74 -7.26 7.50 -10.61
CA LEU A 74 -8.64 7.96 -10.56
C LEU A 74 -8.94 8.54 -9.17
N ALA A 75 -9.76 9.59 -9.14
CA ALA A 75 -10.24 10.17 -7.89
C ALA A 75 -11.01 9.13 -7.07
N GLY A 76 -10.98 9.29 -5.74
CA GLY A 76 -11.60 8.38 -4.79
C GLY A 76 -13.09 8.18 -4.97
N ALA A 77 -13.70 7.31 -4.15
CA ALA A 77 -15.12 6.98 -4.22
C ALA A 77 -16.05 8.21 -4.07
N GLY A 78 -17.09 8.27 -4.87
CA GLY A 78 -18.08 9.33 -4.85
C GLY A 78 -18.89 9.40 -6.16
N PRO A 79 -19.89 10.27 -6.24
CA PRO A 79 -20.81 10.33 -7.39
C PRO A 79 -20.12 10.59 -8.73
N THR A 80 -19.04 11.37 -8.74
CA THR A 80 -18.20 11.60 -9.93
C THR A 80 -17.53 10.31 -10.38
N ARG A 81 -17.03 9.50 -9.42
CA ARG A 81 -16.43 8.21 -9.69
C ARG A 81 -17.47 7.20 -10.19
N ASP A 82 -18.65 7.15 -9.59
CA ASP A 82 -19.74 6.26 -10.01
C ASP A 82 -20.19 6.55 -11.46
N LEU A 83 -20.26 7.84 -11.82
CA LEU A 83 -20.56 8.27 -13.19
C LEU A 83 -19.48 7.82 -14.17
N LEU A 84 -18.21 7.98 -13.81
CA LEU A 84 -17.08 7.56 -14.62
C LEU A 84 -17.03 6.04 -14.80
N ASP A 85 -17.19 5.27 -13.73
CA ASP A 85 -17.17 3.81 -13.77
C ASP A 85 -18.31 3.28 -14.66
N THR A 86 -19.49 3.91 -14.58
CA THR A 86 -20.61 3.61 -15.49
C THR A 86 -20.23 3.91 -16.94
N ALA A 87 -19.65 5.08 -17.22
CA ALA A 87 -19.25 5.45 -18.57
C ALA A 87 -18.19 4.50 -19.15
N LEU A 88 -17.20 4.09 -18.35
CA LEU A 88 -16.16 3.16 -18.77
C LEU A 88 -16.71 1.76 -19.03
N SER A 89 -17.70 1.31 -18.24
CA SER A 89 -18.32 -0.01 -18.41
C SER A 89 -19.13 -0.15 -19.72
N LEU A 90 -19.55 0.95 -20.32
CA LEU A 90 -20.29 0.99 -21.58
C LEU A 90 -19.39 0.94 -22.82
N ILE A 91 -18.07 1.05 -22.65
CA ILE A 91 -17.14 0.98 -23.79
C ILE A 91 -17.07 -0.44 -24.33
N PHE A 92 -17.10 -0.55 -25.64
CA PHE A 92 -17.02 -1.84 -26.31
C PHE A 92 -15.70 -2.57 -25.96
N PRO A 93 -15.74 -3.80 -25.44
CA PRO A 93 -14.54 -4.49 -24.95
C PRO A 93 -13.45 -4.71 -26.02
N ALA A 94 -13.81 -4.76 -27.29
CA ALA A 94 -12.87 -4.90 -28.40
C ALA A 94 -12.53 -3.57 -29.10
N ASP A 95 -12.62 -2.42 -28.40
CA ASP A 95 -12.14 -1.15 -28.93
C ASP A 95 -10.66 -1.22 -29.23
N ALA A 96 -10.30 -1.02 -30.51
CA ALA A 96 -8.94 -1.21 -31.00
C ALA A 96 -7.91 -0.23 -30.37
N ALA A 97 -8.34 0.96 -29.93
CA ALA A 97 -7.44 1.90 -29.27
C ALA A 97 -7.14 1.46 -27.84
N LEU A 98 -8.17 1.04 -27.12
CA LEU A 98 -8.02 0.56 -25.75
C LEU A 98 -7.28 -0.78 -25.66
N LEU A 99 -7.46 -1.68 -26.63
CA LEU A 99 -6.69 -2.92 -26.72
C LEU A 99 -5.19 -2.64 -26.91
N ARG A 100 -4.83 -1.74 -27.83
CA ARG A 100 -3.43 -1.33 -28.01
C ARG A 100 -2.84 -0.66 -26.78
N ASP A 101 -3.64 0.12 -26.07
CA ASP A 101 -3.19 0.75 -24.82
C ASP A 101 -2.99 -0.28 -23.72
N ALA A 102 -3.85 -1.31 -23.64
CA ALA A 102 -3.70 -2.43 -22.71
C ALA A 102 -2.40 -3.22 -22.97
N GLU A 103 -2.11 -3.56 -24.24
CA GLU A 103 -0.85 -4.23 -24.61
C GLU A 103 0.39 -3.42 -24.20
N ARG A 104 0.35 -2.10 -24.39
CA ARG A 104 1.46 -1.22 -24.00
C ARG A 104 1.58 -1.07 -22.49
N LEU A 105 0.46 -1.10 -21.77
CA LEU A 105 0.43 -1.12 -20.31
C LEU A 105 1.09 -2.40 -19.77
N GLU A 106 0.78 -3.57 -20.35
CA GLU A 106 1.46 -4.83 -20.02
C GLU A 106 2.97 -4.74 -20.25
N GLY A 107 3.41 -4.05 -21.31
CA GLY A 107 4.83 -3.77 -21.56
C GLY A 107 5.48 -2.92 -20.45
N VAL A 108 4.77 -1.92 -19.93
CA VAL A 108 5.23 -1.10 -18.78
C VAL A 108 5.30 -1.93 -17.51
N ALA A 109 4.30 -2.77 -17.25
CA ALA A 109 4.29 -3.68 -16.11
C ALA A 109 5.45 -4.69 -16.19
N ALA A 110 5.71 -5.28 -17.37
CA ALA A 110 6.84 -6.18 -17.60
C ALA A 110 8.20 -5.48 -17.39
N GLU A 111 8.34 -4.23 -17.79
CA GLU A 111 9.56 -3.46 -17.55
C GLU A 111 9.78 -3.18 -16.07
N ARG A 112 8.74 -2.79 -15.32
CA ARG A 112 8.79 -2.65 -13.85
C ARG A 112 9.20 -3.97 -13.19
N ALA A 113 8.59 -5.09 -13.59
CA ALA A 113 8.93 -6.43 -13.07
C ALA A 113 10.38 -6.82 -13.39
N SER A 114 10.89 -6.49 -14.59
CA SER A 114 12.29 -6.73 -14.97
C SER A 114 13.27 -5.90 -14.13
N GLN A 115 12.97 -4.62 -13.88
CA GLN A 115 13.78 -3.77 -13.02
C GLN A 115 13.77 -4.27 -11.57
N ALA A 116 12.63 -4.78 -11.10
CA ALA A 116 12.49 -5.44 -9.81
C ALA A 116 13.37 -6.70 -9.72
N ALA A 117 13.27 -7.56 -10.74
CA ALA A 117 14.07 -8.78 -10.81
C ALA A 117 15.59 -8.49 -10.84
N ALA A 118 16.01 -7.47 -11.57
CA ALA A 118 17.41 -7.03 -11.59
C ALA A 118 17.87 -6.55 -10.20
N TYR A 119 17.06 -5.74 -9.52
CA TYR A 119 17.36 -5.29 -8.16
C TYR A 119 17.47 -6.47 -7.17
N PHE A 120 16.56 -7.45 -7.25
CA PHE A 120 16.65 -8.64 -6.42
C PHE A 120 17.83 -9.54 -6.79
N ALA A 121 18.18 -9.66 -8.08
CA ALA A 121 19.35 -10.42 -8.52
C ALA A 121 20.66 -9.81 -8.01
N ASP A 122 20.80 -8.48 -8.05
CA ASP A 122 21.96 -7.75 -7.54
C ASP A 122 22.13 -7.89 -6.02
N ASN A 123 21.04 -8.21 -5.31
CA ASN A 123 21.02 -8.39 -3.85
C ASN A 123 20.74 -9.85 -3.43
N ALA A 124 20.67 -10.80 -4.38
CA ALA A 124 20.21 -12.17 -4.14
C ALA A 124 21.02 -12.92 -3.05
N GLY A 125 22.34 -12.76 -3.04
CA GLY A 125 23.21 -13.39 -2.03
C GLY A 125 22.86 -12.96 -0.60
N GLN A 126 22.55 -11.69 -0.41
CA GLN A 126 22.14 -11.15 0.90
C GLN A 126 20.76 -11.64 1.31
N TRP A 127 19.83 -11.73 0.36
CA TRP A 127 18.46 -12.19 0.64
C TRP A 127 18.39 -13.67 0.96
N ASP A 128 19.19 -14.52 0.29
CA ASP A 128 19.21 -15.96 0.56
C ASP A 128 19.82 -16.28 1.93
N GLU A 129 20.84 -15.53 2.34
CA GLU A 129 21.43 -15.65 3.68
C GLU A 129 20.40 -15.25 4.75
N ILE A 130 19.72 -14.12 4.59
CA ILE A 130 18.68 -13.67 5.51
C ILE A 130 17.51 -14.66 5.55
N ARG A 131 17.03 -15.14 4.39
CA ARG A 131 15.94 -16.12 4.32
C ARG A 131 16.24 -17.42 5.04
N SER A 132 17.48 -17.86 5.05
CA SER A 132 17.89 -19.08 5.76
C SER A 132 17.74 -18.97 7.28
N LEU A 133 17.69 -17.74 7.81
CA LEU A 133 17.53 -17.45 9.23
C LEU A 133 16.06 -17.36 9.67
N TYR A 134 15.13 -17.24 8.72
CA TYR A 134 13.72 -17.00 9.02
C TYR A 134 12.91 -18.28 9.26
N VAL A 135 11.82 -18.08 9.97
CA VAL A 135 10.64 -18.95 9.93
C VAL A 135 10.12 -18.98 8.49
N SER A 136 9.51 -20.10 8.06
CA SER A 136 8.93 -20.14 6.72
C SER A 136 7.92 -19.00 6.51
N GLU A 137 8.02 -18.32 5.39
CA GLU A 137 7.15 -17.19 5.03
C GLU A 137 5.66 -17.58 5.15
N ALA A 138 5.32 -18.81 4.71
CA ALA A 138 3.96 -19.33 4.83
C ALA A 138 3.46 -19.43 6.28
N ALA A 139 4.34 -19.74 7.25
CA ALA A 139 3.96 -19.80 8.67
C ALA A 139 3.74 -18.39 9.23
N VAL A 140 4.58 -17.42 8.83
CA VAL A 140 4.41 -16.01 9.20
C VAL A 140 3.10 -15.45 8.63
N GLU A 141 2.83 -15.67 7.35
CA GLU A 141 1.60 -15.23 6.69
C GLU A 141 0.35 -15.86 7.31
N ALA A 142 0.39 -17.15 7.62
CA ALA A 142 -0.73 -17.81 8.30
C ALA A 142 -0.98 -17.21 9.69
N ALA A 143 0.07 -16.80 10.41
CA ALA A 143 -0.06 -16.13 11.71
C ALA A 143 -0.65 -14.72 11.53
N ILE A 144 -0.17 -13.96 10.53
CA ILE A 144 -0.70 -12.62 10.20
C ILE A 144 -2.18 -12.71 9.83
N LEU A 145 -2.58 -13.64 8.96
CA LEU A 145 -3.98 -13.82 8.55
C LEU A 145 -4.92 -14.14 9.72
N ARG A 146 -4.44 -14.95 10.70
CA ARG A 146 -5.20 -15.24 11.92
C ARG A 146 -5.29 -14.01 12.82
N ALA A 147 -4.18 -13.30 13.01
CA ALA A 147 -4.09 -12.11 13.85
C ALA A 147 -4.92 -10.94 13.30
N ALA A 148 -4.94 -10.78 11.99
CA ALA A 148 -5.73 -9.76 11.30
C ALA A 148 -7.24 -9.99 11.47
N GLY A 149 -7.70 -11.24 11.56
CA GLY A 149 -9.11 -11.59 11.59
C GLY A 149 -9.72 -11.73 10.19
N GLU A 150 -11.03 -11.98 10.13
CA GLU A 150 -11.68 -12.35 8.86
C GLU A 150 -12.01 -11.16 7.94
N GLY A 151 -12.08 -9.95 8.47
CA GLY A 151 -12.55 -8.77 7.72
C GLY A 151 -14.09 -8.75 7.59
N PRO A 152 -14.69 -8.04 6.63
CA PRO A 152 -14.03 -7.11 5.72
C PRO A 152 -13.55 -5.83 6.44
N TYR A 153 -12.38 -5.32 6.05
CA TYR A 153 -11.88 -4.02 6.53
C TYR A 153 -12.41 -2.90 5.63
N ARG A 154 -12.78 -1.76 6.20
CA ARG A 154 -13.07 -0.55 5.40
C ARG A 154 -11.77 -0.03 4.79
N ARG A 155 -10.71 0.05 5.63
CA ARG A 155 -9.39 0.49 5.21
C ARG A 155 -8.29 -0.33 5.87
N LEU A 156 -7.36 -0.79 5.03
CA LEU A 156 -6.07 -1.38 5.40
C LEU A 156 -4.97 -0.34 5.19
N VAL A 157 -4.05 -0.20 6.13
CA VAL A 157 -2.83 0.62 5.98
C VAL A 157 -1.61 -0.26 6.23
N ASP A 158 -0.68 -0.29 5.28
CA ASP A 158 0.57 -1.06 5.36
C ASP A 158 1.76 -0.09 5.40
N LEU A 159 2.41 -0.01 6.55
CA LEU A 159 3.50 0.91 6.85
C LEU A 159 4.85 0.23 6.60
N GLY A 160 5.65 0.79 5.68
CA GLY A 160 6.84 0.13 5.16
C GLY A 160 6.45 -1.03 4.25
N THR A 161 5.57 -0.76 3.29
CA THR A 161 4.92 -1.78 2.45
C THR A 161 5.90 -2.59 1.59
N GLY A 162 7.12 -2.08 1.38
CA GLY A 162 8.13 -2.74 0.56
C GLY A 162 7.59 -3.09 -0.82
N THR A 163 7.61 -4.35 -1.15
CA THR A 163 7.09 -4.88 -2.42
C THR A 163 5.58 -5.08 -2.46
N GLY A 164 4.85 -4.63 -1.42
CA GLY A 164 3.40 -4.74 -1.34
C GLY A 164 2.89 -6.11 -0.88
N ARG A 165 3.72 -6.92 -0.21
CA ARG A 165 3.34 -8.28 0.19
C ARG A 165 2.14 -8.30 1.13
N MET A 166 2.10 -7.42 2.12
CA MET A 166 0.96 -7.35 3.05
C MET A 166 -0.30 -6.84 2.36
N LEU A 167 -0.16 -5.95 1.39
CA LEU A 167 -1.28 -5.50 0.56
C LEU A 167 -1.87 -6.65 -0.26
N THR A 168 -1.04 -7.46 -0.93
CA THR A 168 -1.53 -8.62 -1.70
C THR A 168 -2.13 -9.70 -0.81
N LEU A 169 -1.63 -9.88 0.40
CA LEU A 169 -2.12 -10.88 1.35
C LEU A 169 -3.46 -10.47 2.00
N LEU A 170 -3.59 -9.22 2.42
CA LEU A 170 -4.71 -8.73 3.24
C LEU A 170 -5.70 -7.87 2.44
N GLY A 171 -5.26 -7.26 1.34
CA GLY A 171 -6.04 -6.38 0.48
C GLY A 171 -7.33 -6.99 -0.06
N PRO A 172 -7.38 -8.30 -0.42
CA PRO A 172 -8.63 -8.95 -0.83
C PRO A 172 -9.76 -8.89 0.22
N ARG A 173 -9.40 -8.62 1.50
CA ARG A 173 -10.36 -8.46 2.60
C ARG A 173 -10.66 -6.99 2.92
N ALA A 174 -10.10 -6.04 2.17
CA ALA A 174 -10.24 -4.61 2.39
C ALA A 174 -11.05 -3.94 1.27
N LYS A 175 -11.89 -2.96 1.63
CA LYS A 175 -12.58 -2.10 0.64
C LYS A 175 -11.63 -1.09 0.02
N SER A 176 -10.63 -0.64 0.78
CA SER A 176 -9.54 0.21 0.31
C SER A 176 -8.26 -0.12 1.06
N ALA A 177 -7.12 0.04 0.41
CA ALA A 177 -5.82 -0.17 1.02
C ALA A 177 -4.86 0.99 0.71
N VAL A 178 -3.95 1.27 1.64
CA VAL A 178 -2.87 2.24 1.45
C VAL A 178 -1.57 1.58 1.86
N GLY A 179 -0.58 1.56 0.96
CA GLY A 179 0.80 1.15 1.25
C GLY A 179 1.73 2.35 1.25
N LEU A 180 2.56 2.48 2.25
CA LEU A 180 3.52 3.56 2.40
C LEU A 180 4.94 3.00 2.47
N ASP A 181 5.88 3.58 1.71
CA ASP A 181 7.30 3.22 1.79
C ASP A 181 8.20 4.41 1.43
N LEU A 182 9.42 4.45 2.00
CA LEU A 182 10.45 5.43 1.66
C LEU A 182 11.21 5.08 0.37
N SER A 183 11.16 3.82 -0.06
CA SER A 183 11.86 3.34 -1.24
C SER A 183 10.96 3.34 -2.47
N ARG A 184 11.24 4.25 -3.41
CA ARG A 184 10.56 4.28 -4.71
C ARG A 184 10.75 3.01 -5.51
N GLN A 185 11.91 2.36 -5.39
CA GLN A 185 12.19 1.10 -6.06
C GLN A 185 11.24 0.01 -5.55
N MET A 186 11.06 -0.08 -4.23
CA MET A 186 10.10 -1.00 -3.62
C MET A 186 8.66 -0.69 -4.05
N LEU A 187 8.26 0.58 -4.06
CA LEU A 187 6.94 0.99 -4.51
C LEU A 187 6.68 0.66 -5.99
N ASN A 188 7.69 0.72 -6.86
CA ASN A 188 7.52 0.31 -8.25
C ASN A 188 7.23 -1.19 -8.36
N ILE A 189 7.88 -2.01 -7.54
CA ILE A 189 7.58 -3.45 -7.43
C ILE A 189 6.17 -3.66 -6.86
N ALA A 190 5.85 -2.94 -5.79
CA ALA A 190 4.53 -3.01 -5.17
C ALA A 190 3.40 -2.67 -6.16
N ARG A 191 3.59 -1.68 -7.06
CA ARG A 191 2.62 -1.34 -8.10
C ARG A 191 2.32 -2.53 -9.03
N SER A 192 3.36 -3.22 -9.49
CA SER A 192 3.18 -4.43 -10.30
C SER A 192 2.45 -5.53 -9.52
N ASN A 193 2.89 -5.82 -8.30
CA ASN A 193 2.31 -6.89 -7.50
C ASN A 193 0.83 -6.63 -7.13
N VAL A 194 0.49 -5.36 -6.83
CA VAL A 194 -0.87 -4.93 -6.51
C VAL A 194 -1.78 -4.99 -7.75
N ALA A 195 -1.26 -4.59 -8.93
CA ALA A 195 -1.97 -4.69 -10.20
C ALA A 195 -2.22 -6.15 -10.59
N ASP A 196 -1.19 -7.01 -10.52
CA ASP A 196 -1.30 -8.45 -10.80
C ASP A 196 -2.30 -9.15 -9.85
N ALA A 197 -2.40 -8.69 -8.62
CA ALA A 197 -3.39 -9.16 -7.64
C ALA A 197 -4.80 -8.58 -7.86
N GLY A 198 -5.00 -7.68 -8.82
CA GLY A 198 -6.29 -7.07 -9.13
C GLY A 198 -6.82 -6.12 -8.04
N LEU A 199 -5.97 -5.55 -7.20
CA LEU A 199 -6.36 -4.68 -6.10
C LEU A 199 -6.55 -3.22 -6.55
N LEU A 200 -7.64 -2.96 -7.25
CA LEU A 200 -7.95 -1.64 -7.85
C LEU A 200 -8.16 -0.50 -6.84
N ALA A 201 -8.53 -0.82 -5.60
CA ALA A 201 -8.74 0.15 -4.53
C ALA A 201 -7.51 0.27 -3.59
N CYS A 202 -6.31 0.03 -4.13
CA CYS A 202 -5.05 0.12 -3.41
C CYS A 202 -4.27 1.35 -3.86
N GLU A 203 -3.88 2.18 -2.91
CA GLU A 203 -3.07 3.38 -3.10
C GLU A 203 -1.65 3.15 -2.58
N LEU A 204 -0.64 3.49 -3.38
CA LEU A 204 0.76 3.43 -2.97
C LEU A 204 1.34 4.84 -2.82
N ARG A 205 1.91 5.13 -1.67
CA ARG A 205 2.46 6.45 -1.31
C ARG A 205 3.94 6.35 -0.98
N HIS A 206 4.71 7.26 -1.56
CA HIS A 206 6.08 7.50 -1.11
C HIS A 206 6.03 8.46 0.09
N GLY A 207 6.61 8.06 1.22
CA GLY A 207 6.62 8.89 2.42
C GLY A 207 7.19 8.20 3.64
N ASP A 208 7.36 8.99 4.69
CA ASP A 208 7.83 8.52 6.00
C ASP A 208 6.65 7.95 6.80
N ILE A 209 6.88 6.85 7.51
CA ILE A 209 5.93 6.23 8.45
C ILE A 209 5.48 7.24 9.53
N LEU A 210 6.32 8.20 9.88
CA LEU A 210 5.99 9.23 10.86
C LEU A 210 5.02 10.29 10.32
N GLU A 211 4.91 10.43 8.97
CA GLU A 211 4.09 11.44 8.28
C GLU A 211 3.13 10.81 7.27
N VAL A 212 2.29 9.89 7.71
CA VAL A 212 1.43 9.06 6.83
C VAL A 212 0.41 9.88 6.02
N GLY A 213 0.05 11.08 6.48
CA GLY A 213 -0.94 11.93 5.81
C GLY A 213 -2.35 11.36 5.78
N LEU A 214 -2.69 10.52 6.74
CA LEU A 214 -4.03 9.99 7.01
C LEU A 214 -4.56 10.55 8.33
N ALA A 215 -5.88 10.64 8.45
CA ALA A 215 -6.51 11.09 9.68
C ALA A 215 -6.41 10.01 10.79
N ASP A 216 -6.43 10.45 12.04
CA ASP A 216 -6.47 9.55 13.19
C ASP A 216 -7.76 8.71 13.17
N GLY A 217 -7.66 7.43 13.50
CA GLY A 217 -8.81 6.52 13.56
C GLY A 217 -9.39 6.15 12.19
N GLU A 218 -8.63 6.27 11.11
CA GLU A 218 -9.15 6.06 9.75
C GLU A 218 -9.05 4.60 9.26
N ALA A 219 -8.23 3.75 9.91
CA ALA A 219 -7.95 2.39 9.47
C ALA A 219 -8.51 1.32 10.41
N ASP A 220 -9.19 0.32 9.87
CA ASP A 220 -9.64 -0.84 10.65
C ASP A 220 -8.50 -1.83 10.90
N LEU A 221 -7.50 -1.84 10.00
CA LEU A 221 -6.29 -2.64 10.13
C LEU A 221 -5.08 -1.83 9.70
N VAL A 222 -4.11 -1.69 10.61
CA VAL A 222 -2.79 -1.12 10.34
C VAL A 222 -1.76 -2.22 10.49
N VAL A 223 -0.85 -2.35 9.53
CA VAL A 223 0.22 -3.36 9.55
C VAL A 223 1.56 -2.66 9.40
N ALA A 224 2.57 -3.13 10.13
CA ALA A 224 3.98 -2.82 9.90
C ALA A 224 4.75 -4.16 9.95
N HIS A 225 5.21 -4.62 8.79
CA HIS A 225 5.84 -5.93 8.62
C HIS A 225 7.32 -5.79 8.31
N GLN A 226 8.17 -6.24 9.22
CA GLN A 226 9.63 -6.25 9.09
C GLN A 226 10.23 -4.90 8.69
N VAL A 227 9.78 -3.84 9.33
CA VAL A 227 10.24 -2.47 9.06
C VAL A 227 10.79 -1.76 10.29
N LEU A 228 10.33 -2.12 11.50
CA LEU A 228 10.70 -1.40 12.73
C LEU A 228 12.19 -1.50 13.03
N HIS A 229 12.83 -2.62 12.70
CA HIS A 229 14.27 -2.82 12.96
C HIS A 229 15.17 -1.91 12.10
N TYR A 230 14.67 -1.30 11.01
CA TYR A 230 15.39 -0.29 10.22
C TYR A 230 15.26 1.13 10.78
N LEU A 231 14.26 1.39 11.62
CA LEU A 231 13.93 2.73 12.07
C LEU A 231 14.86 3.23 13.18
N GLY A 232 15.18 4.52 13.13
CA GLY A 232 15.92 5.20 14.21
C GLY A 232 15.06 5.38 15.46
N GLU A 233 13.77 5.64 15.28
CA GLU A 233 12.78 5.92 16.32
C GLU A 233 11.55 5.00 16.24
N PRO A 234 11.70 3.68 16.49
CA PRO A 234 10.60 2.73 16.37
C PRO A 234 9.43 3.04 17.30
N ALA A 235 9.69 3.63 18.48
CA ALA A 235 8.64 4.06 19.39
C ALA A 235 7.71 5.11 18.77
N ALA A 236 8.28 6.10 18.08
CA ALA A 236 7.51 7.13 17.38
C ALA A 236 6.69 6.52 16.22
N ALA A 237 7.28 5.57 15.48
CA ALA A 237 6.59 4.88 14.39
C ALA A 237 5.40 4.05 14.91
N VAL A 238 5.55 3.31 16.01
CA VAL A 238 4.46 2.56 16.63
C VAL A 238 3.37 3.50 17.14
N ALA A 239 3.72 4.63 17.75
CA ALA A 239 2.74 5.62 18.19
C ALA A 239 2.00 6.26 16.99
N ALA A 240 2.70 6.56 15.89
CA ALA A 240 2.08 7.06 14.66
C ALA A 240 1.13 6.01 14.04
N ALA A 241 1.55 4.75 13.98
CA ALA A 241 0.71 3.64 13.52
C ALA A 241 -0.55 3.46 14.39
N ALA A 242 -0.38 3.54 15.70
CA ALA A 242 -1.48 3.40 16.67
C ALA A 242 -2.56 4.47 16.49
N ARG A 243 -2.18 5.73 16.21
CA ARG A 243 -3.14 6.81 15.94
C ARG A 243 -4.06 6.56 14.75
N LEU A 244 -3.58 5.81 13.76
CA LEU A 244 -4.35 5.50 12.55
C LEU A 244 -5.46 4.49 12.81
N VAL A 245 -5.36 3.69 13.89
CA VAL A 245 -6.27 2.60 14.19
C VAL A 245 -7.63 3.15 14.62
N ALA A 246 -8.68 2.77 13.90
CA ALA A 246 -10.06 3.12 14.24
C ALA A 246 -10.51 2.46 15.55
N PRO A 247 -11.53 3.00 16.24
CA PRO A 247 -12.17 2.32 17.35
C PRO A 247 -12.63 0.90 16.96
N GLY A 248 -12.16 -0.11 17.69
CA GLY A 248 -12.39 -1.53 17.37
C GLY A 248 -11.50 -2.09 16.27
N GLY A 249 -10.60 -1.29 15.71
CA GLY A 249 -9.57 -1.71 14.76
C GLY A 249 -8.34 -2.32 15.45
N ARG A 250 -7.37 -2.74 14.62
CA ARG A 250 -6.15 -3.45 15.05
C ARG A 250 -4.90 -2.87 14.46
N LEU A 251 -3.82 -2.89 15.25
CA LEU A 251 -2.45 -2.72 14.82
C LEU A 251 -1.75 -4.08 14.87
N LEU A 252 -1.16 -4.47 13.74
CA LEU A 252 -0.29 -5.64 13.62
C LEU A 252 1.15 -5.18 13.42
N LEU A 253 2.03 -5.56 14.33
CA LEU A 253 3.47 -5.36 14.20
C LEU A 253 4.13 -6.74 14.03
N VAL A 254 4.91 -6.90 12.99
CA VAL A 254 5.62 -8.15 12.70
C VAL A 254 7.11 -7.85 12.59
N ASP A 255 7.89 -8.38 13.52
CA ASP A 255 9.34 -8.15 13.54
C ASP A 255 10.03 -9.24 14.38
N PHE A 256 11.30 -9.07 14.72
CA PHE A 256 12.09 -10.07 15.42
C PHE A 256 12.00 -9.92 16.94
N ALA A 257 12.01 -11.06 17.63
CA ALA A 257 12.38 -11.10 19.05
C ALA A 257 13.86 -10.68 19.22
N PRO A 258 14.30 -10.21 20.40
CA PRO A 258 15.69 -9.85 20.65
C PRO A 258 16.64 -11.00 20.28
N HIS A 259 17.74 -10.66 19.61
CA HIS A 259 18.78 -11.59 19.17
C HIS A 259 20.17 -10.93 19.12
N ASP A 260 21.24 -11.71 18.97
CA ASP A 260 22.62 -11.25 19.02
C ASP A 260 23.35 -11.31 17.66
N LEU A 261 22.62 -11.38 16.55
CA LEU A 261 23.19 -11.51 15.21
C LEU A 261 23.70 -10.14 14.71
N GLU A 262 24.90 -9.72 15.19
CA GLU A 262 25.48 -8.38 14.92
C GLU A 262 25.80 -8.16 13.43
N PHE A 263 26.00 -9.21 12.62
CA PHE A 263 26.23 -9.06 11.19
C PHE A 263 25.02 -8.39 10.49
N LEU A 264 23.78 -8.52 11.02
CA LEU A 264 22.61 -7.85 10.48
C LEU A 264 22.71 -6.31 10.58
N ARG A 265 23.43 -5.78 11.58
CA ARG A 265 23.75 -4.36 11.65
C ARG A 265 24.79 -3.95 10.61
N ALA A 266 25.84 -4.74 10.50
CA ALA A 266 26.99 -4.42 9.65
C ALA A 266 26.65 -4.54 8.15
N GLU A 267 25.90 -5.59 7.77
CA GLU A 267 25.69 -5.97 6.39
C GLU A 267 24.27 -5.68 5.89
N HIS A 268 23.27 -5.69 6.79
CA HIS A 268 21.85 -5.57 6.44
C HIS A 268 21.17 -4.30 6.99
N ARG A 269 21.96 -3.36 7.54
CA ARG A 269 21.49 -2.05 8.00
C ARG A 269 20.44 -2.08 9.12
N HIS A 270 20.34 -3.19 9.87
CA HIS A 270 19.48 -3.22 11.03
C HIS A 270 19.99 -2.22 12.07
N ARG A 271 19.14 -1.35 12.56
CA ARG A 271 19.44 -0.45 13.67
C ARG A 271 19.16 -1.09 15.02
N ARG A 272 18.17 -1.98 15.04
CA ARG A 272 17.75 -2.75 16.22
C ARG A 272 17.84 -4.25 15.94
N LEU A 273 18.30 -5.01 16.92
CA LEU A 273 18.37 -6.47 16.86
C LEU A 273 17.16 -7.07 17.60
N GLY A 274 15.96 -6.76 17.09
CA GLY A 274 14.69 -7.21 17.63
C GLY A 274 14.14 -6.35 18.76
N PHE A 275 12.98 -6.76 19.27
CA PHE A 275 12.17 -6.01 20.22
C PHE A 275 11.64 -6.91 21.34
N PHE A 276 11.65 -6.42 22.57
CA PHE A 276 10.99 -7.06 23.71
C PHE A 276 9.49 -6.77 23.68
N ASP A 277 8.68 -7.72 24.17
CA ASP A 277 7.23 -7.56 24.23
C ASP A 277 6.81 -6.32 25.02
N ASN A 278 7.47 -6.06 26.16
CA ASN A 278 7.21 -4.90 27.01
C ASN A 278 7.56 -3.54 26.36
N GLU A 279 8.47 -3.51 25.38
CA GLU A 279 8.73 -2.29 24.58
C GLU A 279 7.54 -1.99 23.68
N ILE A 280 7.08 -3.00 22.94
CA ILE A 280 5.92 -2.89 22.03
C ILE A 280 4.65 -2.54 22.82
N GLU A 281 4.40 -3.20 23.95
CA GLU A 281 3.25 -2.91 24.83
C GLU A 281 3.24 -1.43 25.27
N ARG A 282 4.38 -0.95 25.73
CA ARG A 282 4.53 0.45 26.17
C ARG A 282 4.32 1.45 25.05
N TRP A 283 4.85 1.17 23.83
CA TRP A 283 4.72 2.07 22.68
C TRP A 283 3.28 2.07 22.12
N ALA A 284 2.63 0.92 22.06
CA ALA A 284 1.23 0.80 21.67
C ALA A 284 0.31 1.53 22.66
N ALA A 285 0.55 1.36 23.96
CA ALA A 285 -0.20 2.06 25.01
C ALA A 285 -0.01 3.59 24.93
N ALA A 286 1.20 4.06 24.64
CA ALA A 286 1.47 5.49 24.43
C ALA A 286 0.71 6.06 23.21
N GLY A 287 0.41 5.22 22.20
CA GLY A 287 -0.44 5.55 21.06
C GLY A 287 -1.94 5.37 21.31
N GLY A 288 -2.36 5.03 22.52
CA GLY A 288 -3.78 4.89 22.87
C GLY A 288 -4.38 3.50 22.63
N LEU A 289 -3.56 2.50 22.27
CA LEU A 289 -4.02 1.13 22.11
C LEU A 289 -4.06 0.37 23.44
N GLY A 290 -4.91 -0.64 23.49
CA GLY A 290 -5.08 -1.47 24.66
C GLY A 290 -4.02 -2.57 24.80
N LYS A 291 -4.43 -3.71 25.36
CA LYS A 291 -3.57 -4.89 25.56
C LYS A 291 -2.94 -5.34 24.23
N VAL A 292 -1.65 -5.65 24.27
CA VAL A 292 -0.92 -6.28 23.16
C VAL A 292 -0.86 -7.80 23.41
N GLU A 293 -1.23 -8.57 22.40
CA GLU A 293 -1.03 -10.02 22.36
C GLU A 293 0.13 -10.35 21.43
N ALA A 294 1.01 -11.26 21.85
CA ALA A 294 2.18 -11.66 21.06
C ALA A 294 2.08 -13.12 20.63
N ILE A 295 2.21 -13.37 19.32
CA ILE A 295 2.38 -14.69 18.73
C ILE A 295 3.85 -14.88 18.43
N THR A 296 4.46 -15.93 18.96
CA THR A 296 5.87 -16.24 18.77
C THR A 296 6.03 -17.37 17.76
N LEU A 297 6.83 -17.14 16.73
CA LEU A 297 7.14 -18.08 15.68
C LEU A 297 8.64 -18.40 15.77
N PRO A 298 9.01 -19.56 16.33
CA PRO A 298 10.41 -19.94 16.45
C PRO A 298 11.03 -20.25 15.09
N PRO A 299 12.34 -20.08 14.92
CA PRO A 299 13.03 -20.41 13.68
C PRO A 299 12.96 -21.90 13.37
N SER A 300 13.10 -22.25 12.09
CA SER A 300 13.09 -23.64 11.63
C SER A 300 14.36 -24.41 11.98
N GLY A 301 15.43 -23.74 12.42
CA GLY A 301 16.74 -24.34 12.74
C GLY A 301 17.52 -23.55 13.80
N PRO A 302 18.63 -24.13 14.29
CA PRO A 302 19.49 -23.47 15.28
C PRO A 302 20.14 -22.20 14.69
N GLY A 303 20.22 -21.14 15.51
CA GLY A 303 20.81 -19.86 15.10
C GLY A 303 19.90 -18.97 14.26
N GLY A 304 18.65 -19.37 14.03
CA GLY A 304 17.70 -18.58 13.27
C GLY A 304 17.00 -17.48 14.09
N LEU A 305 16.27 -16.61 13.41
CA LEU A 305 15.53 -15.50 13.99
C LEU A 305 14.12 -15.94 14.42
N THR A 306 13.76 -15.62 15.64
CA THR A 306 12.37 -15.75 16.11
C THR A 306 11.56 -14.56 15.60
N VAL A 307 10.52 -14.82 14.81
CA VAL A 307 9.57 -13.80 14.38
C VAL A 307 8.45 -13.68 15.42
N LYS A 308 8.06 -12.46 15.70
CA LYS A 308 6.91 -12.14 16.55
C LYS A 308 5.85 -11.38 15.77
N VAL A 309 4.61 -11.70 16.03
CA VAL A 309 3.44 -10.94 15.59
C VAL A 309 2.77 -10.37 16.83
N TRP A 310 2.85 -9.06 17.01
CA TRP A 310 2.13 -8.36 18.07
C TRP A 310 0.84 -7.79 17.52
N VAL A 311 -0.24 -8.01 18.28
CA VAL A 311 -1.58 -7.53 17.96
C VAL A 311 -2.02 -6.59 19.07
N ALA A 312 -2.24 -5.33 18.72
CA ALA A 312 -2.83 -4.36 19.63
C ALA A 312 -4.20 -3.92 19.12
N GLU A 313 -5.21 -3.90 19.97
CA GLU A 313 -6.56 -3.48 19.61
C GLU A 313 -6.87 -2.10 20.19
N HIS A 314 -7.50 -1.26 19.39
CA HIS A 314 -8.11 -0.05 19.91
C HIS A 314 -9.37 -0.44 20.69
N ALA A 315 -9.48 -0.01 21.95
CA ALA A 315 -10.67 -0.27 22.74
C ALA A 315 -11.91 0.24 21.99
N SER A 316 -12.82 -0.67 21.62
CA SER A 316 -14.14 -0.24 21.16
C SER A 316 -14.80 0.51 22.30
N GLU A 317 -15.29 1.72 22.08
CA GLU A 317 -16.23 2.35 22.99
C GLU A 317 -17.47 1.44 23.04
N ARG A 318 -17.47 0.49 23.98
CA ARG A 318 -18.71 -0.10 24.41
C ARG A 318 -19.51 1.05 25.00
N ILE A 319 -20.46 1.56 24.23
CA ILE A 319 -21.50 2.43 24.72
C ILE A 319 -22.02 1.73 25.99
N ARG A 320 -21.63 2.22 27.17
CA ARG A 320 -22.32 1.91 28.43
C ARG A 320 -23.70 2.51 28.25
N ARG A 321 -24.63 1.76 27.69
CA ARG A 321 -26.04 1.96 27.94
C ARG A 321 -26.21 1.63 29.42
N VAL A 322 -26.15 2.66 30.23
CA VAL A 322 -26.63 2.63 31.59
C VAL A 322 -28.12 2.38 31.47
N ALA A 323 -28.54 1.26 32.05
CA ALA A 323 -29.93 0.91 32.26
C ALA A 323 -30.60 1.92 33.23
#